data_28fb14cf61cb016d8b229b96caae135f
#
_entry.id   28fb14cf61cb016d8b229b96caae135f
#
_cell.length_a   1.000
_cell.length_b   1.000
_cell.length_c   1.000
_cell.angle_alpha   90.00
_cell.angle_beta   90.00
_cell.angle_gamma   90.00
#
_symmetry.space_group_name_H-M   'P 1'
#
loop_
_entity.id
_entity.type
_entity.pdbx_description
1 polymer ?
#
loop_
_entity_poly.entity_id
_entity_poly.type
_entity_poly.pdbx_seq_one_letter_code
_entity_poly.pdbx_strand_id
1 'polypeptide(L)'
;MQVLVTGATGKVGREFIARLLSDPLWSRARVLALCHNRILDETDRLRVIRASVSDAQAVDRALEGTTHVVHLATVKESPADFLDVSIGGTFHLLESFRKHPQARQLILVGGDCVVGHCFVPWDEPITEKSPRRAYPGVYALSKVMEEVMLEQYGVQYGVNWTVLRAPWIMEKDDFRYALSFGADQFGGPDWDTLISAEHRRQYAESGCVPILLDVKGAPLKRNFIHVSDLVSAMLLALDNPAAMQQTFNVAMTQPVDYGLVGAHLQRTRQMTPVTIETEFYSNLLDNAKARLSLGWTPAIETQELVDLAFDYVRGPADPRRVWYVG
;
A
#
# COMPACT_ATOMS: atom_id res chain seq x y z
N MET A 1 -22.25 12.45 3.71
CA MET A 1 -20.79 12.26 3.72
C MET A 1 -20.24 12.55 2.33
N GLN A 2 -19.20 13.36 2.21
CA GLN A 2 -18.42 13.55 0.99
C GLN A 2 -16.97 13.19 1.29
N VAL A 3 -16.41 12.27 0.49
CA VAL A 3 -15.04 11.74 0.66
C VAL A 3 -14.18 12.24 -0.49
N LEU A 4 -13.17 13.05 -0.19
CA LEU A 4 -12.11 13.40 -1.14
C LEU A 4 -11.09 12.25 -1.19
N VAL A 5 -10.82 11.74 -2.38
CA VAL A 5 -9.82 10.69 -2.60
C VAL A 5 -8.72 11.23 -3.49
N THR A 6 -7.50 11.34 -2.98
CA THR A 6 -6.31 11.63 -3.78
C THR A 6 -5.67 10.33 -4.23
N GLY A 7 -4.94 10.31 -5.35
CA GLY A 7 -4.44 9.04 -5.89
C GLY A 7 -5.56 8.10 -6.35
N ALA A 8 -6.74 8.63 -6.64
CA ALA A 8 -7.97 7.92 -6.96
C ALA A 8 -7.85 6.94 -8.13
N THR A 9 -6.95 7.19 -9.09
CA THR A 9 -6.73 6.34 -10.27
C THR A 9 -5.75 5.19 -10.01
N GLY A 10 -5.14 5.14 -8.84
CA GLY A 10 -4.24 4.07 -8.41
C GLY A 10 -4.99 2.79 -8.03
N LYS A 11 -4.25 1.71 -7.79
CA LYS A 11 -4.74 0.39 -7.35
C LYS A 11 -5.70 0.52 -6.16
N VAL A 12 -5.22 1.07 -5.06
CA VAL A 12 -6.00 1.23 -3.82
C VAL A 12 -7.17 2.20 -4.00
N GLY A 13 -6.95 3.32 -4.70
CA GLY A 13 -7.98 4.34 -4.90
C GLY A 13 -9.19 3.81 -5.69
N ARG A 14 -8.94 3.06 -6.75
CA ARG A 14 -10.02 2.44 -7.56
C ARG A 14 -10.82 1.43 -6.75
N GLU A 15 -10.14 0.53 -6.04
CA GLU A 15 -10.80 -0.49 -5.21
C GLU A 15 -11.58 0.15 -4.07
N PHE A 16 -11.01 1.14 -3.39
CA PHE A 16 -11.69 1.87 -2.32
C PHE A 16 -12.96 2.57 -2.83
N ILE A 17 -12.87 3.30 -3.94
CA ILE A 17 -14.02 4.01 -4.52
C ILE A 17 -15.11 3.02 -4.93
N ALA A 18 -14.73 1.93 -5.62
CA ALA A 18 -15.69 0.92 -6.06
C ALA A 18 -16.42 0.29 -4.87
N ARG A 19 -15.70 -0.11 -3.82
CA ARG A 19 -16.30 -0.72 -2.64
C ARG A 19 -17.13 0.26 -1.82
N LEU A 20 -16.65 1.48 -1.59
CA LEU A 20 -17.41 2.52 -0.89
C LEU A 20 -18.75 2.81 -1.58
N LEU A 21 -18.74 2.90 -2.91
CA LEU A 21 -19.94 3.21 -3.68
C LEU A 21 -20.91 2.03 -3.84
N SER A 22 -20.44 0.79 -3.70
CA SER A 22 -21.26 -0.41 -3.77
C SER A 22 -21.81 -0.87 -2.42
N ASP A 23 -21.19 -0.44 -1.31
CA ASP A 23 -21.57 -0.86 0.04
C ASP A 23 -22.86 -0.15 0.51
N PRO A 24 -23.91 -0.89 0.90
CA PRO A 24 -25.17 -0.33 1.38
C PRO A 24 -25.01 0.60 2.61
N LEU A 25 -24.03 0.36 3.48
CA LEU A 25 -23.74 1.23 4.63
C LEU A 25 -23.38 2.65 4.20
N TRP A 26 -22.77 2.79 3.03
CA TRP A 26 -22.31 4.06 2.46
C TRP A 26 -23.20 4.54 1.30
N SER A 27 -24.46 4.10 1.23
CA SER A 27 -25.37 4.42 0.11
C SER A 27 -25.55 5.93 -0.13
N ARG A 28 -25.37 6.77 0.89
CA ARG A 28 -25.43 8.23 0.79
C ARG A 28 -24.07 8.91 0.62
N ALA A 29 -22.98 8.14 0.60
CA ALA A 29 -21.66 8.70 0.40
C ALA A 29 -21.47 9.16 -1.05
N ARG A 30 -20.79 10.30 -1.19
CA ARG A 30 -20.32 10.84 -2.47
C ARG A 30 -18.80 10.89 -2.45
N VAL A 31 -18.21 10.66 -3.59
CA VAL A 31 -16.75 10.70 -3.78
C VAL A 31 -16.39 11.87 -4.67
N LEU A 32 -15.38 12.61 -4.24
CA LEU A 32 -14.67 13.59 -5.04
C LEU A 32 -13.28 13.05 -5.31
N ALA A 33 -12.99 12.67 -6.54
CA ALA A 33 -11.70 12.09 -6.93
C ALA A 33 -10.75 13.19 -7.44
N LEU A 34 -9.65 13.43 -6.72
CA LEU A 34 -8.59 14.30 -7.22
C LEU A 34 -7.68 13.48 -8.13
N CYS A 35 -7.71 13.78 -9.41
CA CYS A 35 -7.03 13.07 -10.49
C CYS A 35 -6.04 14.00 -11.18
N HIS A 36 -4.80 13.55 -11.41
CA HIS A 36 -3.77 14.32 -12.11
C HIS A 36 -3.69 13.93 -13.59
N ASN A 37 -2.88 12.93 -13.92
CA ASN A 37 -2.62 12.52 -15.31
C ASN A 37 -3.69 11.60 -15.91
N ARG A 38 -4.38 10.85 -15.07
CA ARG A 38 -5.46 9.93 -15.44
C ARG A 38 -6.71 10.35 -14.73
N ILE A 39 -7.86 10.14 -15.38
CA ILE A 39 -9.18 10.46 -14.84
C ILE A 39 -10.02 9.20 -14.68
N LEU A 40 -11.04 9.28 -13.86
CA LEU A 40 -12.10 8.28 -13.72
C LEU A 40 -13.35 8.77 -14.44
N ASP A 41 -14.21 7.85 -14.85
CA ASP A 41 -15.53 8.20 -15.36
C ASP A 41 -16.43 8.69 -14.23
N GLU A 42 -17.12 9.80 -14.41
CA GLU A 42 -18.03 10.35 -13.43
C GLU A 42 -19.34 9.56 -13.36
N THR A 43 -19.95 9.56 -12.18
CA THR A 43 -21.29 8.99 -11.94
C THR A 43 -22.10 9.94 -11.08
N ASP A 44 -23.34 9.58 -10.74
CA ASP A 44 -24.18 10.40 -9.84
C ASP A 44 -23.55 10.62 -8.46
N ARG A 45 -22.67 9.68 -8.00
CA ARG A 45 -22.02 9.74 -6.71
C ARG A 45 -20.49 9.90 -6.78
N LEU A 46 -19.91 9.96 -7.98
CA LEU A 46 -18.46 10.17 -8.22
C LEU A 46 -18.26 11.38 -9.11
N ARG A 47 -17.60 12.40 -8.58
CA ARG A 47 -17.15 13.57 -9.33
C ARG A 47 -15.63 13.61 -9.39
N VAL A 48 -15.09 14.22 -10.44
CA VAL A 48 -13.65 14.31 -10.69
C VAL A 48 -13.18 15.76 -10.72
N ILE A 49 -12.13 16.05 -9.95
CA ILE A 49 -11.35 17.28 -10.09
C ILE A 49 -10.01 16.91 -10.75
N ARG A 50 -9.70 17.51 -11.87
CA ARG A 50 -8.41 17.32 -12.54
C ARG A 50 -7.40 18.34 -12.01
N ALA A 51 -6.58 17.90 -11.06
CA ALA A 51 -5.51 18.71 -10.47
C ALA A 51 -4.46 17.84 -9.81
N SER A 52 -3.30 18.42 -9.51
CA SER A 52 -2.27 17.81 -8.67
C SER A 52 -2.51 18.15 -7.19
N VAL A 53 -2.09 17.29 -6.28
CA VAL A 53 -2.03 17.60 -4.84
C VAL A 53 -1.03 18.70 -4.52
N SER A 54 -0.08 18.97 -5.41
CA SER A 54 0.87 20.09 -5.30
C SER A 54 0.24 21.46 -5.58
N ASP A 55 -0.97 21.52 -6.16
CA ASP A 55 -1.74 22.75 -6.32
C ASP A 55 -2.58 23.03 -5.08
N ALA A 56 -2.03 23.88 -4.20
CA ALA A 56 -2.69 24.25 -2.94
C ALA A 56 -4.10 24.84 -3.12
N GLN A 57 -4.34 25.63 -4.20
CA GLN A 57 -5.63 26.23 -4.46
C GLN A 57 -6.65 25.17 -4.93
N ALA A 58 -6.23 24.24 -5.76
CA ALA A 58 -7.10 23.14 -6.20
C ALA A 58 -7.44 22.22 -5.03
N VAL A 59 -6.49 21.94 -4.14
CA VAL A 59 -6.72 21.16 -2.91
C VAL A 59 -7.71 21.88 -1.99
N ASP A 60 -7.58 23.18 -1.81
CA ASP A 60 -8.49 23.97 -0.98
C ASP A 60 -9.93 23.94 -1.53
N ARG A 61 -10.10 24.18 -2.84
CA ARG A 61 -11.42 24.03 -3.50
C ARG A 61 -11.98 22.61 -3.38
N ALA A 62 -11.14 21.57 -3.45
CA ALA A 62 -11.59 20.19 -3.31
C ALA A 62 -12.06 19.85 -1.89
N LEU A 63 -11.62 20.62 -0.90
CA LEU A 63 -12.06 20.47 0.50
C LEU A 63 -13.37 21.21 0.82
N GLU A 64 -13.85 22.08 -0.06
CA GLU A 64 -15.16 22.70 0.09
C GLU A 64 -16.28 21.64 0.15
N GLY A 65 -16.99 21.54 1.26
CA GLY A 65 -18.03 20.53 1.49
C GLY A 65 -17.53 19.11 1.75
N THR A 66 -16.23 18.87 1.68
CA THR A 66 -15.61 17.57 2.01
C THR A 66 -15.63 17.31 3.50
N THR A 67 -16.05 16.11 3.89
CA THR A 67 -16.11 15.68 5.30
C THR A 67 -14.98 14.72 5.66
N HIS A 68 -14.51 13.93 4.71
CA HIS A 68 -13.45 12.92 4.90
C HIS A 68 -12.44 13.00 3.77
N VAL A 69 -11.18 12.79 4.09
CA VAL A 69 -10.11 12.70 3.09
C VAL A 69 -9.47 11.33 3.17
N VAL A 70 -9.28 10.68 2.02
CA VAL A 70 -8.47 9.49 1.85
C VAL A 70 -7.27 9.87 0.98
N HIS A 71 -6.11 9.94 1.61
CA HIS A 71 -4.87 10.37 0.96
C HIS A 71 -4.04 9.19 0.51
N LEU A 72 -3.94 9.00 -0.82
CA LEU A 72 -3.21 7.92 -1.48
C LEU A 72 -2.20 8.45 -2.50
N ALA A 73 -2.26 9.75 -2.84
CA ALA A 73 -1.35 10.34 -3.81
C ALA A 73 0.05 10.42 -3.21
N THR A 74 1.01 9.88 -3.92
CA THR A 74 2.44 9.89 -3.55
C THR A 74 3.26 9.66 -4.81
N VAL A 75 4.51 10.07 -4.80
CA VAL A 75 5.51 9.64 -5.77
C VAL A 75 6.42 8.60 -5.14
N LYS A 76 6.99 7.74 -5.98
CA LYS A 76 7.94 6.74 -5.53
C LYS A 76 9.36 7.35 -5.50
N GLU A 77 10.36 6.66 -5.89
CA GLU A 77 11.77 7.10 -5.83
C GLU A 77 12.07 8.22 -6.86
N SER A 78 11.39 9.37 -6.71
CA SER A 78 11.57 10.55 -7.54
C SER A 78 11.99 11.75 -6.69
N PRO A 79 13.31 12.03 -6.53
CA PRO A 79 13.79 13.18 -5.78
C PRO A 79 13.26 14.52 -6.32
N ALA A 80 13.01 14.61 -7.62
CA ALA A 80 12.50 15.83 -8.25
C ALA A 80 11.07 16.17 -7.79
N ASP A 81 10.21 15.18 -7.62
CA ASP A 81 8.79 15.38 -7.29
C ASP A 81 8.51 15.17 -5.79
N PHE A 82 9.49 14.68 -5.04
CA PHE A 82 9.34 14.31 -3.63
C PHE A 82 8.79 15.45 -2.78
N LEU A 83 9.41 16.63 -2.87
CA LEU A 83 9.02 17.78 -2.04
C LEU A 83 7.65 18.31 -2.44
N ASP A 84 7.38 18.47 -3.72
CA ASP A 84 6.16 19.11 -4.19
C ASP A 84 4.94 18.21 -4.08
N VAL A 85 5.07 16.92 -4.42
CA VAL A 85 3.93 16.00 -4.48
C VAL A 85 3.71 15.30 -3.14
N SER A 86 4.72 14.61 -2.61
CA SER A 86 4.51 13.82 -1.38
C SER A 86 4.42 14.72 -0.15
N ILE A 87 5.40 15.61 0.04
CA ILE A 87 5.44 16.45 1.23
C ILE A 87 4.52 17.66 1.10
N GLY A 88 4.66 18.43 0.04
CA GLY A 88 3.83 19.62 -0.24
C GLY A 88 2.36 19.26 -0.37
N GLY A 89 2.04 18.18 -1.10
CA GLY A 89 0.67 17.70 -1.25
C GLY A 89 0.02 17.33 0.08
N THR A 90 0.73 16.59 0.95
CA THR A 90 0.24 16.26 2.30
C THR A 90 0.07 17.53 3.15
N PHE A 91 1.02 18.46 3.07
CA PHE A 91 0.93 19.76 3.77
C PHE A 91 -0.28 20.58 3.30
N HIS A 92 -0.53 20.68 1.99
CA HIS A 92 -1.68 21.40 1.44
C HIS A 92 -3.01 20.80 1.92
N LEU A 93 -3.10 19.46 1.94
CA LEU A 93 -4.29 18.77 2.45
C LEU A 93 -4.52 19.09 3.93
N LEU A 94 -3.50 19.04 4.77
CA LEU A 94 -3.60 19.31 6.20
C LEU A 94 -3.94 20.79 6.47
N GLU A 95 -3.30 21.73 5.75
CA GLU A 95 -3.57 23.16 5.88
C GLU A 95 -5.00 23.52 5.47
N SER A 96 -5.50 22.93 4.39
CA SER A 96 -6.88 23.12 3.99
C SER A 96 -7.85 22.39 4.92
N PHE A 97 -7.55 21.15 5.30
CA PHE A 97 -8.40 20.36 6.21
C PHE A 97 -8.71 21.10 7.51
N ARG A 98 -7.69 21.67 8.17
CA ARG A 98 -7.89 22.38 9.44
C ARG A 98 -8.72 23.67 9.32
N LYS A 99 -8.85 24.24 8.10
CA LYS A 99 -9.63 25.46 7.82
C LYS A 99 -11.10 25.18 7.52
N HIS A 100 -11.42 23.95 7.13
CA HIS A 100 -12.79 23.55 6.76
C HIS A 100 -13.49 22.88 7.93
N PRO A 101 -14.46 23.55 8.63
CA PRO A 101 -15.04 23.06 9.89
C PRO A 101 -15.90 21.80 9.71
N GLN A 102 -16.31 21.47 8.49
CA GLN A 102 -17.03 20.22 8.20
C GLN A 102 -16.11 19.00 8.01
N ALA A 103 -14.80 19.22 7.89
CA ALA A 103 -13.81 18.13 7.75
C ALA A 103 -13.66 17.38 9.08
N ARG A 104 -13.83 16.06 9.04
CA ARG A 104 -13.92 15.21 10.24
C ARG A 104 -12.76 14.27 10.42
N GLN A 105 -12.26 13.68 9.34
CA GLN A 105 -11.19 12.69 9.38
C GLN A 105 -10.34 12.73 8.10
N LEU A 106 -9.02 12.59 8.26
CA LEU A 106 -8.07 12.37 7.19
C LEU A 106 -7.42 10.99 7.37
N ILE A 107 -7.64 10.08 6.43
CA ILE A 107 -7.01 8.75 6.39
C ILE A 107 -5.83 8.80 5.43
N LEU A 108 -4.64 8.48 5.92
CA LEU A 108 -3.43 8.27 5.14
C LEU A 108 -3.16 6.77 5.00
N VAL A 109 -2.97 6.28 3.79
CA VAL A 109 -2.35 4.98 3.59
C VAL A 109 -0.83 5.18 3.60
N GLY A 110 -0.24 4.83 4.73
CA GLY A 110 1.19 4.78 4.96
C GLY A 110 1.81 3.48 4.45
N GLY A 111 3.00 3.16 4.92
CA GLY A 111 3.69 1.93 4.52
C GLY A 111 4.59 1.39 5.62
N ASP A 112 4.90 0.09 5.57
CA ASP A 112 5.90 -0.55 6.42
C ASP A 112 7.34 -0.07 6.13
N CYS A 113 7.51 0.70 5.05
CA CYS A 113 8.76 1.39 4.74
C CYS A 113 9.21 2.34 5.87
N VAL A 114 8.27 2.88 6.67
CA VAL A 114 8.59 3.74 7.82
C VAL A 114 9.30 2.99 8.95
N VAL A 115 9.17 1.67 8.98
CA VAL A 115 9.83 0.77 9.94
C VAL A 115 10.89 -0.11 9.27
N GLY A 116 11.28 0.23 8.04
CA GLY A 116 12.41 -0.37 7.33
C GLY A 116 12.09 -1.62 6.52
N HIS A 117 10.83 -2.04 6.43
CA HIS A 117 10.41 -3.20 5.63
C HIS A 117 11.29 -4.43 5.94
N CYS A 118 11.83 -5.13 4.95
CA CYS A 118 12.78 -6.23 5.14
C CYS A 118 14.26 -5.79 5.14
N PHE A 119 14.56 -4.50 5.10
CA PHE A 119 15.92 -3.96 5.05
C PHE A 119 16.51 -3.65 6.43
N VAL A 120 15.69 -3.68 7.48
CA VAL A 120 16.09 -3.34 8.85
C VAL A 120 15.79 -4.51 9.77
N PRO A 121 16.74 -4.95 10.63
CA PRO A 121 16.52 -6.02 11.56
C PRO A 121 15.58 -5.60 12.71
N TRP A 122 14.73 -6.54 13.13
CA TRP A 122 13.88 -6.44 14.30
C TRP A 122 13.92 -7.74 15.06
N ASP A 123 14.13 -7.67 16.38
CA ASP A 123 14.17 -8.85 17.26
C ASP A 123 12.76 -9.27 17.70
N GLU A 124 11.82 -8.32 17.69
CA GLU A 124 10.43 -8.51 18.10
C GLU A 124 9.47 -8.11 16.98
N PRO A 125 8.21 -8.57 17.03
CA PRO A 125 7.18 -8.12 16.09
C PRO A 125 7.07 -6.60 16.06
N ILE A 126 6.93 -6.05 14.86
CA ILE A 126 6.85 -4.60 14.62
C ILE A 126 5.45 -4.12 14.95
N THR A 127 5.30 -3.34 16.01
CA THR A 127 4.04 -2.71 16.41
C THR A 127 3.99 -1.26 15.96
N GLU A 128 2.84 -0.60 16.15
CA GLU A 128 2.71 0.84 15.86
C GLU A 128 3.57 1.73 16.76
N LYS A 129 4.05 1.18 17.89
CA LYS A 129 4.96 1.85 18.83
C LYS A 129 6.43 1.68 18.47
N SER A 130 6.74 0.79 17.54
CA SER A 130 8.13 0.60 17.08
C SER A 130 8.68 1.88 16.47
N PRO A 131 9.93 2.25 16.76
CA PRO A 131 10.52 3.49 16.24
C PRO A 131 10.58 3.48 14.72
N ARG A 132 10.39 4.66 14.12
CA ARG A 132 10.56 4.84 12.68
C ARG A 132 12.02 4.63 12.30
N ARG A 133 12.26 3.72 11.38
CA ARG A 133 13.59 3.31 10.88
C ARG A 133 13.47 3.06 9.37
N ALA A 134 13.20 4.11 8.61
CA ALA A 134 13.01 4.01 7.16
C ALA A 134 14.22 3.38 6.47
N TYR A 135 13.99 2.60 5.43
CA TYR A 135 15.06 2.17 4.55
C TYR A 135 15.56 3.35 3.69
N PRO A 136 16.78 3.29 3.12
CA PRO A 136 17.29 4.34 2.26
C PRO A 136 16.42 4.57 1.03
N GLY A 137 15.93 5.80 0.82
CA GLY A 137 15.09 6.18 -0.31
C GLY A 137 14.16 7.34 0.03
N VAL A 138 13.83 8.17 -0.97
CA VAL A 138 12.95 9.33 -0.78
C VAL A 138 11.51 8.93 -0.53
N TYR A 139 11.09 7.78 -1.05
CA TYR A 139 9.74 7.27 -0.78
C TYR A 139 9.55 6.90 0.70
N ALA A 140 10.48 6.13 1.28
CA ALA A 140 10.39 5.75 2.68
C ALA A 140 10.49 6.99 3.61
N LEU A 141 11.37 7.94 3.26
CA LEU A 141 11.46 9.22 3.95
C LEU A 141 10.16 10.00 3.88
N SER A 142 9.49 10.07 2.70
CA SER A 142 8.20 10.78 2.58
C SER A 142 7.15 10.20 3.52
N LYS A 143 7.05 8.89 3.61
CA LYS A 143 6.09 8.23 4.48
C LYS A 143 6.32 8.50 5.97
N VAL A 144 7.59 8.62 6.39
CA VAL A 144 7.93 9.07 7.76
C VAL A 144 7.47 10.52 7.97
N MET A 145 7.77 11.41 7.04
CA MET A 145 7.40 12.82 7.16
C MET A 145 5.89 13.04 7.13
N GLU A 146 5.16 12.32 6.26
CA GLU A 146 3.70 12.34 6.19
C GLU A 146 3.08 11.95 7.56
N GLU A 147 3.51 10.84 8.17
CA GLU A 147 3.03 10.45 9.51
C GLU A 147 3.30 11.51 10.57
N VAL A 148 4.53 12.05 10.60
CA VAL A 148 4.91 13.10 11.56
C VAL A 148 4.06 14.36 11.37
N MET A 149 3.79 14.78 10.13
CA MET A 149 2.92 15.92 9.86
C MET A 149 1.50 15.68 10.39
N LEU A 150 0.91 14.49 10.15
CA LEU A 150 -0.42 14.15 10.66
C LEU A 150 -0.44 14.20 12.20
N GLU A 151 0.53 13.58 12.86
CA GLU A 151 0.66 13.61 14.32
C GLU A 151 0.74 15.04 14.86
N GLN A 152 1.57 15.90 14.25
CA GLN A 152 1.74 17.27 14.69
C GLN A 152 0.50 18.13 14.44
N TYR A 153 -0.22 17.93 13.32
CA TYR A 153 -1.49 18.59 13.09
C TYR A 153 -2.59 18.14 14.08
N GLY A 154 -2.55 16.88 14.49
CA GLY A 154 -3.40 16.38 15.59
C GLY A 154 -3.11 17.11 16.89
N VAL A 155 -1.83 17.25 17.26
CA VAL A 155 -1.40 17.94 18.51
C VAL A 155 -1.70 19.45 18.47
N GLN A 156 -1.37 20.11 17.34
CA GLN A 156 -1.46 21.58 17.24
C GLN A 156 -2.87 22.11 16.98
N TYR A 157 -3.67 21.37 16.21
CA TYR A 157 -4.95 21.85 15.67
C TYR A 157 -6.13 20.91 15.94
N GLY A 158 -5.91 19.79 16.61
CA GLY A 158 -6.97 18.80 16.88
C GLY A 158 -7.47 18.07 15.63
N VAL A 159 -6.67 18.01 14.57
CA VAL A 159 -7.04 17.29 13.37
C VAL A 159 -7.19 15.80 13.67
N ASN A 160 -8.34 15.24 13.32
CA ASN A 160 -8.54 13.79 13.39
C ASN A 160 -7.92 13.11 12.16
N TRP A 161 -6.87 12.40 12.41
CA TRP A 161 -6.16 11.63 11.39
C TRP A 161 -6.18 10.13 11.71
N THR A 162 -5.98 9.32 10.68
CA THR A 162 -5.75 7.86 10.81
C THR A 162 -4.65 7.47 9.83
N VAL A 163 -3.67 6.70 10.28
CA VAL A 163 -2.66 6.11 9.42
C VAL A 163 -2.87 4.60 9.35
N LEU A 164 -2.93 4.06 8.15
CA LEU A 164 -2.94 2.63 7.88
C LEU A 164 -1.59 2.26 7.23
N ARG A 165 -0.67 1.69 8.03
CA ARG A 165 0.63 1.20 7.53
C ARG A 165 0.42 -0.12 6.82
N ALA A 166 0.43 -0.10 5.50
CA ALA A 166 0.31 -1.27 4.65
C ALA A 166 1.69 -1.70 4.14
N PRO A 167 2.03 -2.99 4.18
CA PRO A 167 3.20 -3.52 3.49
C PRO A 167 2.93 -3.55 1.98
N TRP A 168 3.64 -4.38 1.23
CA TRP A 168 3.42 -4.49 -0.20
C TRP A 168 1.99 -4.92 -0.53
N ILE A 169 1.27 -4.03 -1.24
CA ILE A 169 -0.14 -4.22 -1.60
C ILE A 169 -0.20 -4.98 -2.93
N MET A 170 -0.81 -6.16 -2.90
CA MET A 170 -0.98 -7.04 -4.04
C MET A 170 -2.41 -7.01 -4.56
N GLU A 171 -2.56 -7.10 -5.88
CA GLU A 171 -3.83 -7.34 -6.57
C GLU A 171 -3.60 -8.25 -7.78
N LYS A 172 -4.62 -8.96 -8.21
CA LYS A 172 -4.57 -9.73 -9.45
C LYS A 172 -3.34 -10.66 -9.48
N ASP A 173 -2.52 -10.55 -10.53
CA ASP A 173 -1.31 -11.32 -10.75
C ASP A 173 -0.02 -10.68 -10.22
N ASP A 174 -0.10 -9.62 -9.43
CA ASP A 174 1.08 -8.90 -8.93
C ASP A 174 2.08 -9.84 -8.23
N PHE A 175 1.60 -10.74 -7.36
CA PHE A 175 2.47 -11.62 -6.62
C PHE A 175 3.20 -12.63 -7.52
N ARG A 176 2.55 -13.09 -8.61
CA ARG A 176 3.21 -13.93 -9.61
C ARG A 176 4.40 -13.21 -10.25
N TYR A 177 4.24 -11.93 -10.59
CA TYR A 177 5.32 -11.12 -11.15
C TYR A 177 6.40 -10.75 -10.14
N ALA A 178 6.06 -10.67 -8.86
CA ALA A 178 7.05 -10.51 -7.79
C ALA A 178 7.99 -11.72 -7.66
N LEU A 179 7.54 -12.89 -8.12
CA LEU A 179 8.33 -14.13 -8.16
C LEU A 179 8.97 -14.40 -9.54
N SER A 180 8.77 -13.55 -10.55
CA SER A 180 9.30 -13.75 -11.88
C SER A 180 10.78 -13.38 -11.98
N PHE A 181 11.57 -14.20 -12.69
CA PHE A 181 12.92 -13.87 -13.11
C PHE A 181 12.97 -13.16 -14.46
N GLY A 182 11.85 -13.08 -15.17
CA GLY A 182 11.74 -12.49 -16.49
C GLY A 182 11.83 -10.96 -16.51
N ALA A 183 11.76 -10.38 -17.71
CA ALA A 183 11.69 -8.94 -17.89
C ALA A 183 10.36 -8.34 -17.42
N ASP A 184 9.36 -9.17 -17.15
CA ASP A 184 8.05 -8.83 -16.62
C ASP A 184 8.02 -8.76 -15.09
N GLN A 185 9.16 -8.99 -14.43
CA GLN A 185 9.29 -8.89 -12.99
C GLN A 185 8.74 -7.56 -12.46
N PHE A 186 8.02 -7.63 -11.35
CA PHE A 186 7.49 -6.46 -10.67
C PHE A 186 7.53 -6.66 -9.16
N GLY A 187 8.26 -5.78 -8.51
CA GLY A 187 8.23 -5.73 -7.06
C GLY A 187 8.99 -6.87 -6.35
N GLY A 188 9.78 -7.67 -7.02
CA GLY A 188 10.78 -8.55 -6.43
C GLY A 188 12.07 -7.78 -6.12
N PRO A 189 13.10 -8.47 -5.63
CA PRO A 189 14.44 -7.88 -5.51
C PRO A 189 15.03 -7.57 -6.87
N ASP A 190 16.01 -6.72 -6.90
CA ASP A 190 16.84 -6.56 -8.11
C ASP A 190 17.67 -7.81 -8.33
N TRP A 191 17.25 -8.67 -9.27
CA TRP A 191 17.91 -9.92 -9.56
C TRP A 191 19.36 -9.76 -10.00
N ASP A 192 19.68 -8.67 -10.69
CA ASP A 192 21.02 -8.44 -11.23
C ASP A 192 22.06 -8.18 -10.13
N THR A 193 21.60 -7.84 -8.90
CA THR A 193 22.45 -7.73 -7.70
C THR A 193 22.63 -9.05 -6.96
N LEU A 194 21.77 -10.04 -7.20
CA LEU A 194 21.72 -11.29 -6.43
C LEU A 194 22.23 -12.51 -7.20
N ILE A 195 22.03 -12.54 -8.52
CA ILE A 195 22.39 -13.67 -9.37
C ILE A 195 23.00 -13.19 -10.69
N SER A 196 23.77 -14.05 -11.36
CA SER A 196 24.30 -13.75 -12.68
C SER A 196 23.20 -13.65 -13.74
N ALA A 197 23.42 -12.87 -14.79
CA ALA A 197 22.50 -12.77 -15.93
C ALA A 197 22.25 -14.12 -16.61
N GLU A 198 23.21 -15.03 -16.55
CA GLU A 198 23.09 -16.42 -17.09
C GLU A 198 22.08 -17.20 -16.22
N HIS A 199 22.25 -17.25 -14.91
CA HIS A 199 21.32 -17.91 -14.00
C HIS A 199 19.92 -17.30 -14.09
N ARG A 200 19.81 -15.97 -14.18
CA ARG A 200 18.52 -15.28 -14.34
C ARG A 200 17.77 -15.78 -15.58
N ARG A 201 18.44 -15.87 -16.73
CA ARG A 201 17.84 -16.41 -17.97
C ARG A 201 17.44 -17.87 -17.81
N GLN A 202 18.35 -18.71 -17.31
CA GLN A 202 18.07 -20.12 -17.09
C GLN A 202 16.84 -20.33 -16.20
N TYR A 203 16.72 -19.59 -15.10
CA TYR A 203 15.59 -19.71 -14.18
C TYR A 203 14.28 -19.22 -14.80
N ALA A 204 14.32 -18.14 -15.59
CA ALA A 204 13.16 -17.65 -16.32
C ALA A 204 12.68 -18.67 -17.36
N GLU A 205 13.58 -19.24 -18.18
CA GLU A 205 13.26 -20.21 -19.22
C GLU A 205 12.77 -21.54 -18.64
N SER A 206 13.29 -21.96 -17.50
CA SER A 206 12.93 -23.23 -16.84
C SER A 206 11.69 -23.11 -15.93
N GLY A 207 11.05 -21.95 -15.83
CA GLY A 207 9.88 -21.74 -14.98
C GLY A 207 10.18 -21.95 -13.50
N CYS A 208 11.37 -21.52 -13.05
CA CYS A 208 11.75 -21.61 -11.64
C CYS A 208 11.00 -20.58 -10.78
N VAL A 209 10.86 -20.89 -9.49
CA VAL A 209 10.36 -19.98 -8.48
C VAL A 209 11.41 -19.68 -7.41
N PRO A 210 11.64 -18.39 -7.03
CA PRO A 210 12.64 -18.06 -6.03
C PRO A 210 12.18 -18.42 -4.62
N ILE A 211 13.07 -19.09 -3.88
CA ILE A 211 13.04 -19.14 -2.42
C ILE A 211 14.11 -18.18 -1.93
N LEU A 212 13.71 -16.97 -1.56
CA LEU A 212 14.62 -16.01 -0.97
C LEU A 212 15.01 -16.49 0.43
N LEU A 213 16.28 -16.44 0.75
CA LEU A 213 16.80 -16.70 2.09
C LEU A 213 17.13 -15.37 2.76
N ASP A 214 16.82 -15.26 4.04
CA ASP A 214 17.22 -14.13 4.85
C ASP A 214 18.70 -14.19 5.26
N VAL A 215 19.20 -13.16 5.93
CA VAL A 215 20.60 -13.08 6.41
C VAL A 215 21.04 -14.23 7.32
N LYS A 216 20.10 -15.02 7.83
CA LYS A 216 20.36 -16.20 8.66
C LYS A 216 20.35 -17.50 7.87
N GLY A 217 20.12 -17.42 6.55
CA GLY A 217 20.00 -18.58 5.66
C GLY A 217 18.67 -19.33 5.77
N ALA A 218 17.68 -18.78 6.44
CA ALA A 218 16.33 -19.34 6.51
C ALA A 218 15.44 -18.73 5.40
N PRO A 219 14.37 -19.43 4.97
CA PRO A 219 13.41 -18.82 4.03
C PRO A 219 12.90 -17.47 4.55
N LEU A 220 13.02 -16.44 3.71
CA LEU A 220 12.61 -15.08 4.05
C LEU A 220 11.13 -15.03 4.37
N LYS A 221 10.80 -14.33 5.45
CA LYS A 221 9.43 -13.99 5.84
C LYS A 221 9.18 -12.50 5.61
N ARG A 222 8.28 -12.19 4.69
CA ARG A 222 8.01 -10.81 4.25
C ARG A 222 6.53 -10.47 4.36
N ASN A 223 6.23 -9.26 4.81
CA ASN A 223 4.86 -8.79 4.97
C ASN A 223 4.25 -8.38 3.64
N PHE A 224 3.00 -8.76 3.42
CA PHE A 224 2.15 -8.38 2.29
C PHE A 224 0.73 -8.13 2.76
N ILE A 225 -0.08 -7.53 1.88
CA ILE A 225 -1.53 -7.42 2.04
C ILE A 225 -2.19 -7.45 0.66
N HIS A 226 -3.34 -8.10 0.54
CA HIS A 226 -4.17 -7.97 -0.65
C HIS A 226 -4.94 -6.65 -0.62
N VAL A 227 -5.15 -6.03 -1.79
CA VAL A 227 -5.83 -4.73 -1.89
C VAL A 227 -7.22 -4.73 -1.29
N SER A 228 -7.98 -5.84 -1.41
CA SER A 228 -9.31 -5.97 -0.82
C SER A 228 -9.30 -5.90 0.71
N ASP A 229 -8.27 -6.49 1.34
CA ASP A 229 -8.13 -6.48 2.80
C ASP A 229 -7.70 -5.10 3.31
N LEU A 230 -6.80 -4.42 2.60
CA LEU A 230 -6.48 -3.03 2.91
C LEU A 230 -7.72 -2.14 2.81
N VAL A 231 -8.49 -2.27 1.74
CA VAL A 231 -9.72 -1.48 1.55
C VAL A 231 -10.77 -1.80 2.61
N SER A 232 -10.88 -3.06 3.05
CA SER A 232 -11.77 -3.40 4.18
C SER A 232 -11.35 -2.69 5.48
N ALA A 233 -10.04 -2.61 5.75
CA ALA A 233 -9.53 -1.84 6.90
C ALA A 233 -9.81 -0.34 6.76
N MET A 234 -9.66 0.22 5.55
CA MET A 234 -9.98 1.63 5.27
C MET A 234 -11.46 1.94 5.54
N LEU A 235 -12.37 1.07 5.11
CA LEU A 235 -13.82 1.24 5.31
C LEU A 235 -14.20 1.11 6.79
N LEU A 236 -13.57 0.20 7.55
CA LEU A 236 -13.77 0.06 8.99
C LEU A 236 -13.17 1.22 9.80
N ALA A 237 -12.14 1.87 9.28
CA ALA A 237 -11.55 3.07 9.88
C ALA A 237 -12.33 4.36 9.54
N LEU A 238 -13.10 4.36 8.44
CA LEU A 238 -13.80 5.54 7.95
C LEU A 238 -14.93 5.94 8.91
N ASP A 239 -14.90 7.19 9.38
CA ASP A 239 -15.84 7.77 10.36
C ASP A 239 -15.93 6.97 11.69
N ASN A 240 -14.87 6.23 12.02
CA ASN A 240 -14.80 5.40 13.23
C ASN A 240 -14.06 6.14 14.35
N PRO A 241 -14.70 6.43 15.49
CA PRO A 241 -14.05 7.10 16.62
C PRO A 241 -12.80 6.35 17.14
N ALA A 242 -12.78 5.01 17.08
CA ALA A 242 -11.64 4.22 17.51
C ALA A 242 -10.40 4.37 16.58
N ALA A 243 -10.61 4.93 15.39
CA ALA A 243 -9.54 5.17 14.42
C ALA A 243 -8.95 6.59 14.51
N MET A 244 -9.62 7.52 15.21
CA MET A 244 -9.20 8.91 15.28
C MET A 244 -7.88 9.07 16.03
N GLN A 245 -6.92 9.78 15.42
CA GLN A 245 -5.57 10.00 15.95
C GLN A 245 -4.81 8.69 16.24
N GLN A 246 -4.99 7.70 15.38
CA GLN A 246 -4.40 6.39 15.53
C GLN A 246 -3.64 5.95 14.27
N THR A 247 -2.56 5.22 14.52
CA THR A 247 -1.85 4.43 13.49
C THR A 247 -2.21 2.96 13.68
N PHE A 248 -2.39 2.24 12.58
CA PHE A 248 -2.63 0.80 12.55
C PHE A 248 -1.72 0.12 11.53
N ASN A 249 -1.08 -0.96 11.92
CA ASN A 249 -0.46 -1.89 10.99
C ASN A 249 -1.55 -2.75 10.35
N VAL A 250 -1.60 -2.78 9.02
CA VAL A 250 -2.59 -3.55 8.25
C VAL A 250 -1.86 -4.46 7.28
N ALA A 251 -1.64 -5.70 7.71
CA ALA A 251 -0.92 -6.75 7.00
C ALA A 251 -1.66 -8.08 7.13
N MET A 252 -1.29 -9.07 6.34
CA MET A 252 -1.71 -10.46 6.56
C MET A 252 -1.33 -10.88 7.98
N THR A 253 -2.06 -11.85 8.56
CA THR A 253 -1.82 -12.28 9.94
C THR A 253 -0.43 -12.90 10.13
N GLN A 254 0.05 -13.60 9.11
CA GLN A 254 1.40 -14.14 9.05
C GLN A 254 2.15 -13.54 7.85
N PRO A 255 3.44 -13.26 7.99
CA PRO A 255 4.25 -12.88 6.85
C PRO A 255 4.32 -14.03 5.85
N VAL A 256 4.42 -13.70 4.57
CA VAL A 256 4.64 -14.70 3.52
C VAL A 256 6.00 -15.35 3.71
N ASP A 257 6.02 -16.66 3.91
CA ASP A 257 7.21 -17.49 3.99
C ASP A 257 7.55 -18.02 2.59
N TYR A 258 8.68 -17.59 2.04
CA TYR A 258 9.10 -17.98 0.67
C TYR A 258 9.36 -19.49 0.53
N GLY A 259 9.71 -20.19 1.62
CA GLY A 259 9.82 -21.65 1.61
C GLY A 259 8.47 -22.32 1.42
N LEU A 260 7.44 -21.84 2.13
CA LEU A 260 6.07 -22.35 1.97
C LEU A 260 5.50 -22.01 0.60
N VAL A 261 5.78 -20.84 0.04
CA VAL A 261 5.40 -20.46 -1.33
C VAL A 261 6.04 -21.39 -2.36
N GLY A 262 7.35 -21.62 -2.25
CA GLY A 262 8.07 -22.53 -3.15
C GLY A 262 7.51 -23.95 -3.11
N ALA A 263 7.29 -24.50 -1.91
CA ALA A 263 6.70 -25.82 -1.75
C ALA A 263 5.26 -25.92 -2.30
N HIS A 264 4.44 -24.86 -2.11
CA HIS A 264 3.11 -24.80 -2.67
C HIS A 264 3.12 -24.78 -4.20
N LEU A 265 3.93 -23.93 -4.82
CA LEU A 265 4.04 -23.81 -6.26
C LEU A 265 4.68 -25.06 -6.91
N GLN A 266 5.63 -25.70 -6.24
CA GLN A 266 6.15 -26.99 -6.69
C GLN A 266 5.06 -28.06 -6.76
N ARG A 267 4.23 -28.17 -5.71
CA ARG A 267 3.16 -29.17 -5.63
C ARG A 267 2.02 -28.87 -6.60
N THR A 268 1.59 -27.61 -6.72
CA THR A 268 0.37 -27.25 -7.47
C THR A 268 0.62 -26.89 -8.92
N ARG A 269 1.83 -26.39 -9.25
CA ARG A 269 2.18 -25.85 -10.57
C ARG A 269 3.41 -26.52 -11.18
N GLN A 270 4.01 -27.48 -10.49
CA GLN A 270 5.23 -28.17 -10.93
C GLN A 270 6.42 -27.22 -11.19
N MET A 271 6.43 -26.05 -10.54
CA MET A 271 7.53 -25.10 -10.63
C MET A 271 8.73 -25.62 -9.84
N THR A 272 9.95 -25.36 -10.33
CA THR A 272 11.19 -25.77 -9.66
C THR A 272 11.65 -24.68 -8.69
N PRO A 273 11.67 -24.93 -7.37
CA PRO A 273 12.19 -23.97 -6.41
C PRO A 273 13.71 -23.81 -6.54
N VAL A 274 14.18 -22.56 -6.49
CA VAL A 274 15.62 -22.23 -6.44
C VAL A 274 15.88 -21.28 -5.29
N THR A 275 16.88 -21.60 -4.46
CA THR A 275 17.26 -20.79 -3.31
C THR A 275 18.19 -19.65 -3.73
N ILE A 276 17.91 -18.45 -3.21
CA ILE A 276 18.69 -17.23 -3.47
C ILE A 276 18.97 -16.55 -2.14
N GLU A 277 20.25 -16.42 -1.80
CA GLU A 277 20.70 -15.70 -0.62
C GLU A 277 20.43 -14.20 -0.78
N THR A 278 20.00 -13.55 0.29
CA THR A 278 19.78 -12.11 0.33
C THR A 278 20.32 -11.50 1.61
N GLU A 279 20.45 -10.19 1.63
CA GLU A 279 20.75 -9.39 2.83
C GLU A 279 19.48 -8.94 3.57
N PHE A 280 18.33 -9.56 3.28
CA PHE A 280 17.05 -9.18 3.86
C PHE A 280 16.82 -9.82 5.23
N TYR A 281 16.00 -9.18 6.04
CA TYR A 281 15.59 -9.63 7.36
C TYR A 281 14.14 -10.08 7.35
N SER A 282 13.90 -11.25 7.95
CA SER A 282 12.54 -11.72 8.20
C SER A 282 11.90 -10.90 9.33
N ASN A 283 10.74 -10.30 9.06
CA ASN A 283 10.02 -9.45 10.01
C ASN A 283 8.54 -9.83 10.06
N LEU A 284 7.91 -9.57 11.21
CA LEU A 284 6.46 -9.64 11.38
C LEU A 284 5.92 -8.23 11.67
N LEU A 285 5.05 -7.73 10.82
CA LEU A 285 4.27 -6.51 11.06
C LEU A 285 3.00 -6.92 11.83
N ASP A 286 2.98 -6.64 13.13
CA ASP A 286 1.88 -7.04 14.01
C ASP A 286 0.63 -6.20 13.75
N ASN A 287 -0.46 -6.85 13.36
CA ASN A 287 -1.76 -6.26 13.07
C ASN A 287 -2.77 -6.36 14.23
N ALA A 288 -2.33 -6.80 15.41
CA ALA A 288 -3.22 -7.05 16.55
C ALA A 288 -4.05 -5.82 16.93
N LYS A 289 -3.47 -4.61 16.85
CA LYS A 289 -4.20 -3.37 17.13
C LYS A 289 -5.36 -3.15 16.16
N ALA A 290 -5.16 -3.33 14.86
CA ALA A 290 -6.22 -3.20 13.87
C ALA A 290 -7.34 -4.23 14.11
N ARG A 291 -6.98 -5.46 14.44
CA ARG A 291 -7.94 -6.53 14.74
C ARG A 291 -8.77 -6.20 15.97
N LEU A 292 -8.14 -5.76 17.05
CA LEU A 292 -8.81 -5.50 18.33
C LEU A 292 -9.62 -4.21 18.33
N SER A 293 -9.11 -3.13 17.71
CA SER A 293 -9.72 -1.81 17.78
C SER A 293 -10.72 -1.54 16.67
N LEU A 294 -10.50 -2.09 15.47
CA LEU A 294 -11.38 -1.89 14.32
C LEU A 294 -12.29 -3.09 14.04
N GLY A 295 -12.06 -4.23 14.71
CA GLY A 295 -12.73 -5.49 14.36
C GLY A 295 -12.32 -6.01 12.99
N TRP A 296 -11.17 -5.58 12.48
CA TRP A 296 -10.67 -5.96 11.17
C TRP A 296 -9.89 -7.29 11.21
N THR A 297 -10.05 -8.11 10.19
CA THR A 297 -9.25 -9.32 10.00
C THR A 297 -8.97 -9.48 8.52
N PRO A 298 -7.71 -9.72 8.09
CA PRO A 298 -7.42 -10.04 6.70
C PRO A 298 -8.11 -11.35 6.32
N ALA A 299 -8.69 -11.38 5.13
CA ALA A 299 -9.35 -12.58 4.59
C ALA A 299 -8.40 -13.41 3.73
N ILE A 300 -7.42 -12.76 3.10
CA ILE A 300 -6.50 -13.40 2.15
C ILE A 300 -5.16 -13.64 2.83
N GLU A 301 -4.79 -14.91 2.95
CA GLU A 301 -3.52 -15.37 3.50
C GLU A 301 -2.61 -15.94 2.39
N THR A 302 -1.39 -16.39 2.74
CA THR A 302 -0.31 -16.71 1.77
C THR A 302 -0.76 -17.64 0.63
N GLN A 303 -1.40 -18.75 0.92
CA GLN A 303 -1.77 -19.72 -0.14
C GLN A 303 -2.80 -19.12 -1.10
N GLU A 304 -3.81 -18.47 -0.56
CA GLU A 304 -4.85 -17.82 -1.37
C GLU A 304 -4.26 -16.66 -2.19
N LEU A 305 -3.35 -15.87 -1.64
CA LEU A 305 -2.63 -14.82 -2.37
C LEU A 305 -1.87 -15.39 -3.57
N VAL A 306 -1.18 -16.52 -3.36
CA VAL A 306 -0.45 -17.21 -4.44
C VAL A 306 -1.41 -17.73 -5.51
N ASP A 307 -2.46 -18.43 -5.10
CA ASP A 307 -3.42 -19.04 -6.04
C ASP A 307 -4.16 -17.97 -6.84
N LEU A 308 -4.65 -16.91 -6.20
CA LEU A 308 -5.26 -15.75 -6.87
C LEU A 308 -4.33 -15.15 -7.91
N ALA A 309 -3.04 -14.99 -7.59
CA ALA A 309 -2.09 -14.36 -8.50
C ALA A 309 -1.72 -15.25 -9.70
N PHE A 310 -1.65 -16.55 -9.51
CA PHE A 310 -1.29 -17.48 -10.58
C PHE A 310 -2.48 -17.90 -11.45
N ASP A 311 -3.69 -17.86 -10.91
CA ASP A 311 -4.92 -18.20 -11.64
C ASP A 311 -5.53 -16.99 -12.37
N TYR A 312 -5.05 -15.77 -12.04
CA TYR A 312 -5.57 -14.57 -12.68
C TYR A 312 -5.23 -14.52 -14.16
N VAL A 313 -6.27 -14.42 -15.00
CA VAL A 313 -6.13 -14.28 -16.46
C VAL A 313 -6.51 -12.88 -16.88
N ARG A 314 -5.56 -12.14 -17.45
CA ARG A 314 -5.80 -10.79 -17.97
C ARG A 314 -6.57 -10.84 -19.29
N GLY A 315 -7.64 -10.06 -19.36
CA GLY A 315 -8.33 -9.80 -20.64
C GLY A 315 -7.75 -8.59 -21.38
N PRO A 316 -8.14 -8.37 -22.65
CA PRO A 316 -7.67 -7.23 -23.44
C PRO A 316 -8.00 -5.85 -22.82
N ALA A 317 -9.09 -5.77 -22.05
CA ALA A 317 -9.51 -4.55 -21.35
C ALA A 317 -8.75 -4.31 -20.02
N ASP A 318 -7.94 -5.27 -19.59
CA ASP A 318 -7.17 -5.20 -18.35
C ASP A 318 -5.66 -5.43 -18.61
N PRO A 319 -5.01 -4.55 -19.38
CA PRO A 319 -3.58 -4.69 -19.62
C PRO A 319 -2.83 -4.50 -18.31
N ARG A 320 -1.75 -5.27 -18.13
CA ARG A 320 -0.85 -5.11 -16.98
C ARG A 320 -0.30 -3.69 -16.95
N ARG A 321 -0.41 -3.05 -15.81
CA ARG A 321 0.18 -1.74 -15.58
C ARG A 321 1.26 -1.87 -14.51
N VAL A 322 2.48 -1.54 -14.86
CA VAL A 322 3.56 -1.40 -13.89
C VAL A 322 3.39 -0.03 -13.22
N TRP A 323 3.06 -0.01 -11.94
CA TRP A 323 2.81 1.22 -11.18
C TRP A 323 4.09 1.89 -10.69
N TYR A 324 5.21 1.20 -10.81
CA TYR A 324 6.52 1.69 -10.49
C TYR A 324 7.37 1.75 -11.75
N VAL A 325 7.76 2.95 -12.12
CA VAL A 325 9.04 3.14 -12.77
C VAL A 325 9.98 3.28 -11.60
N GLY A 326 10.76 2.26 -11.36
CA GLY A 326 11.67 2.09 -10.23
C GLY A 326 12.62 3.21 -10.05
#